data_1a822d13981b190e4e46a739a8a1985c
#
_entry.id   1a822d13981b190e4e46a739a8a1985c
#
_cell.length_a   1.000
_cell.length_b   1.000
_cell.length_c   1.000
_cell.angle_alpha   90.00
_cell.angle_beta   90.00
_cell.angle_gamma   90.00
#
_symmetry.space_group_name_H-M   'P 1'
#
loop_
_entity.id
_entity.type
_entity.pdbx_description
1 polymer ?
#
loop_
_entity_poly.entity_id
_entity_poly.type
_entity_poly.pdbx_seq_one_letter_code
_entity_poly.pdbx_strand_id
1 'polypeptide(L)'
;MKRVFITLLLSFGGFCLYAQGTSALRWIDKEGWTAYLQGTMPLVISVPHGGTVNLSEIADRSCEGAVTVTDSYTKELAVEIADHLQKFNGQSPYLIICNLIRKDIDQNRDKPEATCGDSRMDAPWESFHAQIDEAINEAIAQFGFCVYIDLHGHGHPEQRLELGYMLSDKELK
;
A
#
# COMPACT_ATOMS: atom_id res chain seq x y z
N MET A 1 -74.03 -12.14 3.66
CA MET A 1 -72.71 -12.78 3.76
C MET A 1 -71.65 -11.82 3.26
N LYS A 2 -70.92 -11.16 4.15
CA LYS A 2 -69.83 -10.23 3.77
C LYS A 2 -68.51 -11.03 3.74
N ARG A 3 -67.86 -11.04 2.57
CA ARG A 3 -66.55 -11.66 2.41
C ARG A 3 -65.48 -10.57 2.73
N VAL A 4 -64.65 -10.87 3.75
CA VAL A 4 -63.50 -10.06 4.10
C VAL A 4 -62.28 -10.62 3.36
N PHE A 5 -61.66 -9.80 2.49
CA PHE A 5 -60.36 -10.14 1.87
C PHE A 5 -59.25 -9.58 2.75
N ILE A 6 -58.41 -10.46 3.31
CA ILE A 6 -57.19 -10.09 3.99
C ILE A 6 -56.07 -10.12 2.97
N THR A 7 -55.56 -8.96 2.57
CA THR A 7 -54.34 -8.86 1.72
C THR A 7 -53.14 -8.89 2.62
N LEU A 8 -52.36 -9.98 2.58
CA LEU A 8 -51.12 -10.11 3.27
C LEU A 8 -50.02 -9.44 2.46
N LEU A 9 -49.56 -8.24 2.89
CA LEU A 9 -48.40 -7.54 2.33
C LEU A 9 -47.13 -8.19 2.92
N LEU A 10 -46.48 -9.06 2.13
CA LEU A 10 -45.14 -9.53 2.40
C LEU A 10 -44.14 -8.42 2.02
N SER A 11 -43.67 -7.66 3.04
CA SER A 11 -42.52 -6.78 2.87
C SER A 11 -41.27 -7.65 2.74
N PHE A 12 -40.77 -7.79 1.52
CA PHE A 12 -39.41 -8.27 1.30
C PHE A 12 -38.44 -7.19 1.78
N GLY A 13 -38.05 -7.26 3.04
CA GLY A 13 -36.86 -6.58 3.53
C GLY A 13 -35.64 -7.16 2.80
N GLY A 14 -35.12 -6.43 1.84
CA GLY A 14 -33.87 -6.78 1.19
C GLY A 14 -32.75 -6.79 2.24
N PHE A 15 -32.40 -7.97 2.72
CA PHE A 15 -31.11 -8.16 3.41
C PHE A 15 -30.03 -7.96 2.36
N CYS A 16 -29.44 -6.76 2.37
CA CYS A 16 -28.19 -6.52 1.68
C CYS A 16 -27.14 -7.34 2.43
N LEU A 17 -26.89 -8.57 1.99
CA LEU A 17 -25.73 -9.35 2.41
C LEU A 17 -24.51 -8.58 1.89
N TYR A 18 -23.92 -7.77 2.74
CA TYR A 18 -22.55 -7.33 2.56
C TYR A 18 -21.71 -8.62 2.59
N ALA A 19 -21.35 -9.11 1.41
CA ALA A 19 -20.28 -10.07 1.29
C ALA A 19 -19.04 -9.38 1.89
N GLN A 20 -18.62 -9.77 3.08
CA GLN A 20 -17.31 -9.46 3.62
C GLN A 20 -16.32 -10.24 2.77
N GLY A 21 -15.98 -9.68 1.60
CA GLY A 21 -14.87 -10.16 0.80
C GLY A 21 -13.62 -9.96 1.64
N THR A 22 -12.94 -11.02 1.98
CA THR A 22 -11.59 -10.94 2.52
C THR A 22 -10.77 -10.21 1.48
N SER A 23 -10.32 -8.99 1.82
CA SER A 23 -9.42 -8.22 0.95
C SER A 23 -8.15 -9.03 0.77
N ALA A 24 -7.90 -9.50 -0.44
CA ALA A 24 -6.72 -10.29 -0.76
C ALA A 24 -5.69 -9.41 -1.45
N LEU A 25 -4.43 -9.56 -1.04
CA LEU A 25 -3.30 -8.94 -1.73
C LEU A 25 -3.29 -9.40 -3.19
N ARG A 26 -3.24 -8.47 -4.13
CA ARG A 26 -3.22 -8.75 -5.58
C ARG A 26 -2.03 -8.06 -6.23
N TRP A 27 -1.62 -8.58 -7.37
CA TRP A 27 -0.60 -7.95 -8.22
C TRP A 27 -1.25 -6.88 -9.10
N ILE A 28 -0.60 -5.71 -9.19
CA ILE A 28 -1.08 -4.61 -10.04
C ILE A 28 -0.60 -4.81 -11.48
N ASP A 29 0.65 -5.24 -11.62
CA ASP A 29 1.26 -5.54 -12.92
C ASP A 29 1.31 -7.05 -13.15
N LYS A 30 1.41 -7.45 -14.42
CA LYS A 30 1.46 -8.87 -14.82
C LYS A 30 2.74 -9.58 -14.39
N GLU A 31 3.80 -8.82 -14.13
CA GLU A 31 5.10 -9.29 -13.66
C GLU A 31 5.11 -9.51 -12.15
N GLY A 32 4.13 -8.97 -11.41
CA GLY A 32 4.05 -9.07 -9.96
C GLY A 32 5.05 -8.19 -9.20
N TRP A 33 5.50 -7.09 -9.82
CA TRP A 33 6.47 -6.17 -9.22
C TRP A 33 5.85 -5.27 -8.15
N THR A 34 4.57 -4.95 -8.31
CA THR A 34 3.81 -4.17 -7.32
C THR A 34 2.64 -5.00 -6.80
N ALA A 35 2.55 -5.15 -5.47
CA ALA A 35 1.40 -5.78 -4.82
C ALA A 35 0.51 -4.71 -4.18
N TYR A 36 -0.79 -4.95 -4.20
CA TYR A 36 -1.82 -4.05 -3.71
C TYR A 36 -2.85 -4.78 -2.87
N LEU A 37 -3.23 -4.17 -1.74
CA LEU A 37 -4.38 -4.55 -0.93
C LEU A 37 -5.37 -3.39 -0.90
N GLN A 38 -6.60 -3.66 -1.30
CA GLN A 38 -7.71 -2.70 -1.19
C GLN A 38 -8.04 -2.47 0.28
N GLY A 39 -8.02 -1.19 0.69
CA GLY A 39 -8.34 -0.80 2.05
C GLY A 39 -9.83 -0.63 2.31
N THR A 40 -10.18 -0.64 3.59
CA THR A 40 -11.53 -0.38 4.12
C THR A 40 -11.51 0.64 5.26
N MET A 41 -10.37 1.32 5.46
CA MET A 41 -10.16 2.38 6.45
C MET A 41 -9.28 3.49 5.86
N PRO A 42 -9.28 4.72 6.43
CA PRO A 42 -8.52 5.84 5.89
C PRO A 42 -7.01 5.78 6.22
N LEU A 43 -6.39 4.63 5.99
CA LEU A 43 -4.96 4.40 6.20
C LEU A 43 -4.37 3.79 4.93
N VAL A 44 -3.36 4.45 4.38
CA VAL A 44 -2.55 3.98 3.24
C VAL A 44 -1.14 3.72 3.75
N ILE A 45 -0.61 2.55 3.45
CA ILE A 45 0.77 2.16 3.79
C ILE A 45 1.49 1.78 2.50
N SER A 46 2.60 2.45 2.20
CA SER A 46 3.53 2.05 1.15
C SER A 46 4.75 1.34 1.72
N VAL A 47 5.32 0.43 0.94
CA VAL A 47 6.54 -0.32 1.28
C VAL A 47 7.48 -0.27 0.08
N PRO A 48 8.32 0.76 -0.03
CA PRO A 48 9.14 0.99 -1.22
C PRO A 48 10.34 0.04 -1.33
N HIS A 49 10.86 -0.49 -0.21
CA HIS A 49 12.16 -1.15 -0.17
C HIS A 49 12.16 -2.56 0.44
N GLY A 50 10.98 -3.16 0.70
CA GLY A 50 10.86 -4.49 1.31
C GLY A 50 10.91 -5.66 0.30
N GLY A 51 11.09 -5.37 -0.99
CA GLY A 51 11.06 -6.37 -2.05
C GLY A 51 12.30 -7.27 -2.10
N THR A 52 12.12 -8.47 -2.65
CA THR A 52 13.19 -9.49 -2.79
C THR A 52 13.38 -9.99 -4.21
N VAL A 53 12.55 -9.53 -5.16
CA VAL A 53 12.66 -9.90 -6.57
C VAL A 53 13.80 -9.12 -7.20
N ASN A 54 14.80 -9.86 -7.69
CA ASN A 54 15.96 -9.33 -8.41
C ASN A 54 15.81 -9.61 -9.90
N LEU A 55 15.90 -8.60 -10.74
CA LEU A 55 15.83 -8.70 -12.19
C LEU A 55 17.26 -8.86 -12.75
N SER A 56 17.64 -10.10 -13.07
CA SER A 56 18.99 -10.41 -13.56
C SER A 56 19.39 -9.68 -14.84
N GLU A 57 18.41 -9.22 -15.63
CA GLU A 57 18.59 -8.46 -16.86
C GLU A 57 18.73 -6.94 -16.63
N ILE A 58 18.49 -6.47 -15.42
CA ILE A 58 18.66 -5.07 -15.00
C ILE A 58 20.00 -4.95 -14.27
N ALA A 59 20.82 -4.00 -14.67
CA ALA A 59 22.05 -3.70 -13.95
C ALA A 59 21.73 -3.06 -12.61
N ASP A 60 22.47 -3.44 -11.57
CA ASP A 60 22.35 -2.80 -10.26
C ASP A 60 22.53 -1.27 -10.40
N ARG A 61 21.68 -0.50 -9.72
CA ARG A 61 21.76 0.97 -9.70
C ARG A 61 23.13 1.42 -9.16
N SER A 62 23.80 2.27 -9.92
CA SER A 62 25.15 2.75 -9.60
C SER A 62 25.37 4.24 -9.89
N CYS A 63 24.29 5.01 -10.10
CA CYS A 63 24.39 6.46 -10.22
C CYS A 63 24.83 7.11 -8.89
N GLU A 64 25.32 8.34 -8.95
CA GLU A 64 25.81 9.06 -7.77
C GLU A 64 24.73 9.12 -6.68
N GLY A 65 25.09 8.78 -5.45
CA GLY A 65 24.17 8.75 -4.31
C GLY A 65 23.24 7.54 -4.22
N ALA A 66 23.34 6.56 -5.13
CA ALA A 66 22.47 5.39 -5.13
C ALA A 66 22.61 4.57 -3.84
N VAL A 67 21.50 4.45 -3.09
CA VAL A 67 21.37 3.51 -1.97
C VAL A 67 20.73 2.23 -2.49
N THR A 68 21.36 1.09 -2.21
CA THR A 68 20.96 -0.22 -2.77
C THR A 68 20.58 -1.25 -1.71
N VAL A 69 20.65 -0.87 -0.44
CA VAL A 69 20.32 -1.76 0.68
C VAL A 69 18.80 -1.86 0.81
N THR A 70 18.29 -3.08 0.78
CA THR A 70 16.87 -3.39 1.00
C THR A 70 16.51 -3.29 2.49
N ASP A 71 15.35 -2.76 2.79
CA ASP A 71 14.82 -2.67 4.14
C ASP A 71 14.26 -4.03 4.58
N SER A 72 14.98 -4.73 5.44
CA SER A 72 14.59 -6.09 5.85
C SER A 72 13.28 -6.10 6.62
N TYR A 73 12.41 -7.06 6.29
CA TYR A 73 11.14 -7.35 7.00
C TYR A 73 10.05 -6.26 6.93
N THR A 74 10.22 -5.17 6.19
CA THR A 74 9.20 -4.13 6.10
C THR A 74 7.95 -4.62 5.35
N LYS A 75 8.11 -5.49 4.34
CA LYS A 75 7.00 -6.12 3.64
C LYS A 75 6.18 -7.02 4.57
N GLU A 76 6.84 -7.90 5.31
CA GLU A 76 6.21 -8.80 6.27
C GLU A 76 5.50 -8.00 7.36
N LEU A 77 6.14 -6.96 7.89
CA LEU A 77 5.55 -6.08 8.90
C LEU A 77 4.27 -5.40 8.39
N ALA A 78 4.27 -4.88 7.16
CA ALA A 78 3.09 -4.24 6.57
C ALA A 78 1.91 -5.22 6.44
N VAL A 79 2.17 -6.46 6.02
CA VAL A 79 1.15 -7.52 5.93
C VAL A 79 0.63 -7.88 7.32
N GLU A 80 1.51 -8.04 8.32
CA GLU A 80 1.11 -8.32 9.70
C GLU A 80 0.27 -7.19 10.31
N ILE A 81 0.61 -5.92 10.02
CA ILE A 81 -0.20 -4.76 10.43
C ILE A 81 -1.62 -4.87 9.83
N ALA A 82 -1.73 -5.15 8.52
CA ALA A 82 -3.03 -5.29 7.86
C ALA A 82 -3.85 -6.44 8.45
N ASP A 83 -3.24 -7.59 8.63
CA ASP A 83 -3.88 -8.77 9.22
C ASP A 83 -4.31 -8.52 10.67
N HIS A 84 -3.49 -7.81 11.44
CA HIS A 84 -3.83 -7.47 12.81
C HIS A 84 -5.03 -6.51 12.89
N LEU A 85 -5.03 -5.46 12.07
CA LEU A 85 -6.15 -4.52 11.99
C LEU A 85 -7.43 -5.22 11.54
N GLN A 86 -7.36 -6.09 10.53
CA GLN A 86 -8.49 -6.88 10.05
C GLN A 86 -9.07 -7.77 11.17
N LYS A 87 -8.21 -8.41 11.97
CA LYS A 87 -8.65 -9.26 13.10
C LYS A 87 -9.19 -8.43 14.26
N PHE A 88 -8.60 -7.24 14.50
CA PHE A 88 -8.94 -6.39 15.64
C PHE A 88 -10.27 -5.64 15.46
N ASN A 89 -10.50 -5.04 14.30
CA ASN A 89 -11.67 -4.18 14.06
C ASN A 89 -12.42 -4.46 12.75
N GLY A 90 -12.03 -5.49 12.01
CA GLY A 90 -12.65 -5.87 10.73
C GLY A 90 -12.30 -4.93 9.57
N GLN A 91 -11.28 -4.09 9.70
CA GLN A 91 -10.86 -3.12 8.68
C GLN A 91 -9.43 -3.39 8.23
N SER A 92 -9.14 -3.09 6.97
CA SER A 92 -7.81 -3.21 6.39
C SER A 92 -7.31 -1.86 5.89
N PRO A 93 -6.01 -1.55 6.03
CA PRO A 93 -5.39 -0.42 5.34
C PRO A 93 -5.30 -0.71 3.84
N TYR A 94 -5.10 0.32 3.03
CA TYR A 94 -4.56 0.16 1.69
C TYR A 94 -3.08 -0.17 1.82
N LEU A 95 -2.59 -1.23 1.14
CA LEU A 95 -1.16 -1.54 1.07
C LEU A 95 -0.67 -1.46 -0.36
N ILE A 96 0.46 -0.80 -0.55
CA ILE A 96 1.19 -0.75 -1.81
C ILE A 96 2.62 -1.22 -1.55
N ILE A 97 3.01 -2.37 -2.12
CA ILE A 97 4.29 -3.02 -1.83
C ILE A 97 5.10 -3.16 -3.11
N CYS A 98 6.29 -2.58 -3.13
CA CYS A 98 7.28 -2.87 -4.16
C CYS A 98 7.94 -4.22 -3.87
N ASN A 99 7.83 -5.18 -4.79
CA ASN A 99 8.45 -6.49 -4.66
C ASN A 99 9.88 -6.54 -5.22
N LEU A 100 10.29 -5.55 -6.02
CA LEU A 100 11.64 -5.44 -6.54
C LEU A 100 12.64 -5.05 -5.44
N ILE A 101 13.84 -5.56 -5.53
CA ILE A 101 14.92 -5.16 -4.62
C ILE A 101 15.37 -3.73 -4.90
N ARG A 102 15.85 -3.05 -3.85
CA ARG A 102 16.25 -1.64 -3.94
C ARG A 102 17.41 -1.38 -4.89
N LYS A 103 18.23 -2.36 -5.19
CA LYS A 103 19.31 -2.22 -6.17
C LYS A 103 18.84 -2.18 -7.62
N ASP A 104 17.64 -2.67 -7.92
CA ASP A 104 17.03 -2.58 -9.25
C ASP A 104 16.25 -1.28 -9.40
N ILE A 105 15.54 -0.85 -8.34
CA ILE A 105 14.75 0.39 -8.32
C ILE A 105 14.62 0.94 -6.90
N ASP A 106 14.72 2.27 -6.72
CA ASP A 106 14.47 2.95 -5.45
C ASP A 106 13.18 3.77 -5.52
N GLN A 107 12.09 3.20 -5.03
CA GLN A 107 10.77 3.83 -5.07
C GLN A 107 10.65 5.09 -4.18
N ASN A 108 11.65 5.36 -3.32
CA ASN A 108 11.69 6.56 -2.48
C ASN A 108 12.66 7.62 -3.04
N ARG A 109 12.73 7.72 -4.37
CA ARG A 109 13.50 8.74 -5.10
C ARG A 109 12.70 9.24 -6.28
N ASP A 110 13.03 10.44 -6.75
CA ASP A 110 12.52 10.92 -8.05
C ASP A 110 12.94 9.97 -9.16
N LYS A 111 12.08 9.80 -10.17
CA LYS A 111 12.24 8.78 -11.22
C LYS A 111 13.66 8.70 -11.82
N PRO A 112 14.35 9.81 -12.16
CA PRO A 112 15.73 9.73 -12.72
C PRO A 112 16.74 9.11 -11.76
N GLU A 113 16.63 9.37 -10.45
CA GLU A 113 17.45 8.76 -9.40
C GLU A 113 16.99 7.32 -9.10
N ALA A 114 15.68 7.11 -9.06
CA ALA A 114 15.06 5.82 -8.77
C ALA A 114 15.51 4.73 -9.74
N THR A 115 15.63 5.07 -11.01
CA THR A 115 15.98 4.14 -12.11
C THR A 115 17.45 4.24 -12.54
N CYS A 116 18.20 5.22 -12.02
CA CYS A 116 19.52 5.61 -12.54
C CYS A 116 19.53 5.79 -14.07
N GLY A 117 18.41 6.23 -14.65
CA GLY A 117 18.23 6.47 -16.09
C GLY A 117 17.92 5.21 -16.91
N ASP A 118 17.70 4.05 -16.30
CA ASP A 118 17.24 2.86 -17.03
C ASP A 118 15.74 2.95 -17.30
N SER A 119 15.37 3.29 -18.53
CA SER A 119 13.97 3.48 -18.94
C SER A 119 13.09 2.23 -18.84
N ARG A 120 13.69 1.03 -18.72
CA ARG A 120 12.93 -0.21 -18.47
C ARG A 120 12.26 -0.20 -17.10
N MET A 121 12.80 0.60 -16.17
CA MET A 121 12.31 0.75 -14.80
C MET A 121 11.33 1.93 -14.63
N ASP A 122 11.07 2.73 -15.69
CA ASP A 122 10.13 3.85 -15.62
C ASP A 122 8.70 3.39 -15.33
N ALA A 123 8.22 2.37 -16.05
CA ALA A 123 6.86 1.85 -15.84
C ALA A 123 6.64 1.23 -14.45
N PRO A 124 7.56 0.42 -13.88
CA PRO A 124 7.50 0.00 -12.48
C PRO A 124 7.42 1.15 -11.48
N TRP A 125 8.21 2.21 -11.69
CA TRP A 125 8.18 3.41 -10.86
C TRP A 125 6.81 4.11 -10.94
N GLU A 126 6.34 4.38 -12.15
CA GLU A 126 5.05 5.04 -12.41
C GLU A 126 3.87 4.25 -11.83
N SER A 127 3.86 2.93 -12.00
CA SER A 127 2.81 2.05 -11.48
C SER A 127 2.73 2.09 -9.96
N PHE A 128 3.86 2.04 -9.26
CA PHE A 128 3.91 2.07 -7.80
C PHE A 128 3.35 3.41 -7.26
N HIS A 129 3.80 4.53 -7.80
CA HIS A 129 3.35 5.86 -7.36
C HIS A 129 1.91 6.15 -7.74
N ALA A 130 1.47 5.79 -8.95
CA ALA A 130 0.08 5.93 -9.36
C ALA A 130 -0.88 5.15 -8.44
N GLN A 131 -0.46 3.97 -7.95
CA GLN A 131 -1.27 3.18 -7.04
C GLN A 131 -1.36 3.80 -5.64
N ILE A 132 -0.30 4.48 -5.17
CA ILE A 132 -0.34 5.27 -3.93
C ILE A 132 -1.36 6.42 -4.07
N ASP A 133 -1.25 7.19 -5.16
CA ASP A 133 -2.15 8.32 -5.42
C ASP A 133 -3.61 7.87 -5.52
N GLU A 134 -3.88 6.76 -6.21
CA GLU A 134 -5.22 6.17 -6.31
C GLU A 134 -5.76 5.78 -4.93
N ALA A 135 -4.98 5.09 -4.12
CA ALA A 135 -5.37 4.67 -2.78
C ALA A 135 -5.67 5.86 -1.85
N ILE A 136 -4.84 6.92 -1.90
CA ILE A 136 -5.06 8.15 -1.13
C ILE A 136 -6.36 8.84 -1.57
N ASN A 137 -6.57 8.97 -2.88
CA ASN A 137 -7.78 9.60 -3.44
C ASN A 137 -9.04 8.82 -3.08
N GLU A 138 -9.02 7.49 -3.17
CA GLU A 138 -10.12 6.62 -2.74
C GLU A 138 -10.42 6.78 -1.24
N ALA A 139 -9.38 6.75 -0.39
CA ALA A 139 -9.54 6.94 1.04
C ALA A 139 -10.15 8.30 1.37
N ILE A 140 -9.66 9.39 0.75
CA ILE A 140 -10.22 10.73 0.93
C ILE A 140 -11.68 10.81 0.45
N ALA A 141 -11.99 10.23 -0.71
CA ALA A 141 -13.34 10.23 -1.27
C ALA A 141 -14.34 9.48 -0.36
N GLN A 142 -13.90 8.37 0.26
CA GLN A 142 -14.74 7.53 1.10
C GLN A 142 -14.87 8.04 2.53
N PHE A 143 -13.78 8.57 3.13
CA PHE A 143 -13.69 8.88 4.56
C PHE A 143 -13.53 10.38 4.87
N GLY A 144 -13.28 11.21 3.86
CA GLY A 144 -13.05 12.65 4.02
C GLY A 144 -11.60 13.03 4.39
N PHE A 145 -10.75 12.05 4.71
CA PHE A 145 -9.33 12.23 5.03
C PHE A 145 -8.56 10.93 4.77
N CYS A 146 -7.23 11.04 4.77
CA CYS A 146 -6.33 9.89 4.69
C CYS A 146 -5.13 10.09 5.61
N VAL A 147 -4.68 9.02 6.27
CA VAL A 147 -3.36 8.94 6.90
C VAL A 147 -2.47 8.12 5.96
N TYR A 148 -1.34 8.69 5.55
CA TYR A 148 -0.36 8.02 4.71
C TYR A 148 0.90 7.72 5.51
N ILE A 149 1.39 6.49 5.43
CA ILE A 149 2.62 6.01 6.06
C ILE A 149 3.50 5.37 4.98
N ASP A 150 4.71 5.89 4.82
CA ASP A 150 5.75 5.26 4.03
C ASP A 150 6.64 4.44 4.97
N LEU A 151 6.57 3.10 4.86
CA LEU A 151 7.18 2.19 5.82
C LEU A 151 8.59 1.82 5.40
N HIS A 152 9.56 2.20 6.23
CA HIS A 152 10.96 1.94 6.04
C HIS A 152 11.57 1.13 7.18
N GLY A 153 12.69 0.43 6.87
CA GLY A 153 13.59 -0.10 7.87
C GLY A 153 14.72 0.89 8.18
N HIS A 154 15.33 0.77 9.35
CA HIS A 154 16.52 1.53 9.72
C HIS A 154 17.60 0.61 10.28
N GLY A 155 18.87 0.99 10.10
CA GLY A 155 20.03 0.28 10.58
C GLY A 155 20.62 0.85 11.88
N HIS A 156 19.87 1.60 12.66
CA HIS A 156 20.35 2.14 13.93
C HIS A 156 20.59 1.02 14.96
N PRO A 157 21.60 1.15 15.82
CA PRO A 157 21.93 0.12 16.82
C PRO A 157 20.80 -0.18 17.80
N GLU A 158 19.98 0.83 18.10
CA GLU A 158 18.84 0.70 18.99
C GLU A 158 17.59 0.31 18.18
N GLN A 159 16.96 -0.78 18.60
CA GLN A 159 15.69 -1.24 18.02
C GLN A 159 14.55 -0.38 18.56
N ARG A 160 14.05 0.54 17.73
CA ARG A 160 12.96 1.46 18.08
C ARG A 160 12.12 1.79 16.86
N LEU A 161 10.90 2.24 17.08
CA LEU A 161 10.10 2.88 16.07
C LEU A 161 10.50 4.36 15.96
N GLU A 162 10.77 4.82 14.74
CA GLU A 162 11.07 6.22 14.45
C GLU A 162 9.95 6.81 13.59
N LEU A 163 9.41 7.94 14.02
CA LEU A 163 8.39 8.68 13.27
C LEU A 163 9.04 9.91 12.63
N GLY A 164 9.16 9.89 11.30
CA GLY A 164 9.59 11.03 10.50
C GLY A 164 8.38 11.79 9.96
N TYR A 165 8.31 13.09 10.20
CA TYR A 165 7.21 13.94 9.71
C TYR A 165 7.61 14.78 8.50
N MET A 166 8.82 14.56 7.95
CA MET A 166 9.43 15.39 6.89
C MET A 166 9.46 16.89 7.22
N LEU A 167 9.42 17.22 8.51
CA LEU A 167 9.49 18.59 9.01
C LEU A 167 10.91 18.94 9.44
N SER A 168 11.36 20.15 9.14
CA SER A 168 12.62 20.65 9.65
C SER A 168 12.52 21.04 11.13
N ASP A 169 13.65 21.14 11.85
CA ASP A 169 13.71 21.57 13.25
C ASP A 169 13.04 22.93 13.51
N LYS A 170 12.88 23.76 12.46
CA LYS A 170 12.18 25.06 12.55
C LYS A 170 10.67 24.91 12.51
N GLU A 171 10.16 23.87 11.85
CA GLU A 171 8.72 23.60 11.71
C GLU A 171 8.18 22.80 12.89
N LEU A 172 9.07 22.13 13.66
CA LEU A 172 8.71 21.38 14.86
C LEU A 172 8.67 22.25 16.13
N LYS A 173 9.02 23.54 16.05
CA LYS A 173 8.99 24.51 17.16
C LYS A 173 7.77 25.41 17.05
#